data_bc89c7dc2a54c2ff00eb58f711e4e89e
#
_entry.id   bc89c7dc2a54c2ff00eb58f711e4e89e
#
_cell.length_a   1.000
_cell.length_b   1.000
_cell.length_c   1.000
_cell.angle_alpha   90.00
_cell.angle_beta   90.00
_cell.angle_gamma   90.00
#
_symmetry.space_group_name_H-M   'P 1'
#
loop_
_entity.id
_entity.type
_entity.pdbx_description
1 polymer ?
#
loop_
_entity_poly.entity_id
_entity_poly.type
_entity_poly.pdbx_seq_one_letter_code
_entity_poly.pdbx_strand_id
1 'polypeptide(L)'
;MPIDDAERERRRALLHAHYDVENAHDLDRIMATFSTDAEMLYNRQSFGDPKSIRTAHAYIGLSSTGGAFRGIRNVIDREHFTTDEIVVEGRLCGRHVGEFQGHSATERDVELPFVAFYRFGADGKLTSERVVMDLGRLAERA
;
A
#
# COMPACT_ATOMS: atom_id res chain seq x y z
N MET A 1 20.75 3.95 17.08
CA MET A 1 20.59 5.41 17.27
C MET A 1 19.19 5.81 16.82
N PRO A 2 18.47 6.55 17.63
CA PRO A 2 17.19 7.08 17.16
C PRO A 2 17.42 8.08 16.03
N ILE A 3 16.48 8.15 15.10
CA ILE A 3 16.53 9.16 14.05
C ILE A 3 16.12 10.52 14.64
N ASP A 4 16.61 11.60 14.04
CA ASP A 4 16.23 12.93 14.48
C ASP A 4 14.81 13.29 13.97
N ASP A 5 14.26 14.37 14.52
CA ASP A 5 12.90 14.78 14.18
C ASP A 5 12.77 15.23 12.73
N ALA A 6 13.82 15.80 12.15
CA ALA A 6 13.81 16.23 10.76
C ALA A 6 13.74 15.04 9.81
N GLU A 7 14.48 13.97 10.08
CA GLU A 7 14.44 12.75 9.28
C GLU A 7 13.09 12.04 9.42
N ARG A 8 12.54 11.98 10.64
CA ARG A 8 11.20 11.42 10.87
C ARG A 8 10.16 12.16 10.05
N GLU A 9 10.21 13.50 10.04
CA GLU A 9 9.25 14.31 9.30
C GLU A 9 9.40 14.13 7.78
N ARG A 10 10.63 14.01 7.28
CA ARG A 10 10.85 13.71 5.85
C ARG A 10 10.25 12.37 5.44
N ARG A 11 10.44 11.35 6.25
CA ARG A 11 9.87 10.01 5.99
C ARG A 11 8.34 10.05 6.03
N ARG A 12 7.79 10.73 7.02
CA ARG A 12 6.35 10.88 7.16
C ARG A 12 5.76 11.63 5.97
N ALA A 13 6.40 12.71 5.53
CA ALA A 13 5.94 13.48 4.38
C ALA A 13 5.94 12.65 3.11
N LEU A 14 7.00 11.84 2.87
CA LEU A 14 7.03 10.96 1.71
C LEU A 14 5.93 9.91 1.78
N LEU A 15 5.70 9.30 2.95
CA LEU A 15 4.67 8.29 3.12
C LEU A 15 3.28 8.87 2.89
N HIS A 16 3.01 10.06 3.39
CA HIS A 16 1.73 10.74 3.16
C HIS A 16 1.54 11.06 1.68
N ALA A 17 2.60 11.52 0.99
CA ALA A 17 2.55 11.74 -0.45
C ALA A 17 2.27 10.43 -1.20
N HIS A 18 2.85 9.32 -0.75
CA HIS A 18 2.58 7.99 -1.31
C HIS A 18 1.10 7.63 -1.22
N TYR A 19 0.48 7.78 -0.05
CA TYR A 19 -0.95 7.52 0.10
C TYR A 19 -1.82 8.48 -0.70
N ASP A 20 -1.43 9.75 -0.78
CA ASP A 20 -2.18 10.73 -1.58
C ASP A 20 -2.23 10.34 -3.05
N VAL A 21 -1.10 9.89 -3.62
CA VAL A 21 -1.07 9.49 -5.03
C VAL A 21 -1.72 8.13 -5.26
N GLU A 22 -1.70 7.23 -4.26
CA GLU A 22 -2.49 6.00 -4.31
C GLU A 22 -3.98 6.33 -4.36
N ASN A 23 -4.45 7.20 -3.49
CA ASN A 23 -5.86 7.60 -3.44
C ASN A 23 -6.29 8.40 -4.68
N ALA A 24 -5.33 9.01 -5.38
CA ALA A 24 -5.57 9.65 -6.66
C ALA A 24 -5.53 8.67 -7.84
N HIS A 25 -5.17 7.41 -7.60
CA HIS A 25 -5.02 6.36 -8.63
C HIS A 25 -3.98 6.74 -9.70
N ASP A 26 -2.94 7.46 -9.31
CA ASP A 26 -1.88 7.92 -10.20
C ASP A 26 -0.68 6.98 -10.11
N LEU A 27 -0.69 5.94 -10.94
CA LEU A 27 0.30 4.86 -10.87
C LEU A 27 1.73 5.35 -11.08
N ASP A 28 1.95 6.30 -11.99
CA ASP A 28 3.29 6.83 -12.25
C ASP A 28 3.83 7.56 -11.01
N ARG A 29 3.00 8.36 -10.34
CA ARG A 29 3.39 9.05 -9.11
C ARG A 29 3.55 8.10 -7.94
N ILE A 30 2.75 7.04 -7.87
CA ILE A 30 2.95 5.98 -6.87
C ILE A 30 4.36 5.42 -7.02
N MET A 31 4.73 5.04 -8.24
CA MET A 31 6.05 4.45 -8.49
C MET A 31 7.19 5.42 -8.22
N ALA A 32 6.97 6.73 -8.38
CA ALA A 32 7.98 7.74 -8.06
C ALA A 32 8.31 7.82 -6.55
N THR A 33 7.48 7.26 -5.68
CA THR A 33 7.75 7.20 -4.23
C THR A 33 8.65 6.04 -3.84
N PHE A 34 8.87 5.08 -4.73
CA PHE A 34 9.73 3.92 -4.49
C PHE A 34 11.15 4.16 -5.02
N SER A 35 12.15 3.65 -4.30
CA SER A 35 13.51 3.59 -4.81
C SER A 35 13.63 2.51 -5.89
N THR A 36 14.72 2.55 -6.66
CA THR A 36 14.93 1.60 -7.75
C THR A 36 15.23 0.17 -7.27
N ASP A 37 15.62 0.02 -6.00
CA ASP A 37 15.91 -1.27 -5.36
C ASP A 37 14.81 -1.70 -4.39
N ALA A 38 13.62 -1.11 -4.48
CA ALA A 38 12.53 -1.39 -3.57
C ALA A 38 12.00 -2.82 -3.69
N GLU A 39 11.53 -3.34 -2.58
CA GLU A 39 10.83 -4.63 -2.49
C GLU A 39 9.46 -4.41 -1.85
N MET A 40 8.50 -5.24 -2.23
CA MET A 40 7.18 -5.23 -1.62
C MET A 40 6.76 -6.65 -1.28
N LEU A 41 6.18 -6.81 -0.11
CA LEU A 41 5.53 -8.05 0.31
C LEU A 41 4.08 -7.73 0.65
N TYR A 42 3.15 -8.40 -0.02
CA TYR A 42 1.72 -8.18 0.20
C TYR A 42 1.09 -9.51 0.61
N ASN A 43 0.79 -9.65 1.89
CA ASN A 43 0.48 -10.92 2.51
C ASN A 43 1.62 -11.91 2.23
N ARG A 44 1.41 -12.92 1.41
CA ARG A 44 2.45 -13.91 1.08
C ARG A 44 3.10 -13.70 -0.28
N GLN A 45 2.69 -12.67 -1.02
CA GLN A 45 3.22 -12.41 -2.35
C GLN A 45 4.37 -11.43 -2.30
N SER A 46 5.50 -11.80 -2.90
CA SER A 46 6.70 -10.97 -3.00
C SER A 46 6.80 -10.32 -4.37
N PHE A 47 7.19 -9.04 -4.37
CA PHE A 47 7.41 -8.25 -5.57
C PHE A 47 8.78 -7.59 -5.42
N GLY A 48 9.79 -8.14 -6.11
CA GLY A 48 11.20 -7.84 -5.84
C GLY A 48 11.82 -6.80 -6.76
N ASP A 49 11.04 -6.16 -7.65
CA ASP A 49 11.54 -5.15 -8.55
C ASP A 49 10.45 -4.10 -8.86
N PRO A 50 10.84 -2.92 -9.42
CA PRO A 50 9.86 -1.87 -9.70
C PRO A 50 8.73 -2.29 -10.65
N LYS A 51 9.03 -3.10 -11.64
CA LYS A 51 8.03 -3.55 -12.61
C LYS A 51 6.94 -4.39 -11.94
N SER A 52 7.33 -5.33 -11.07
CA SER A 52 6.38 -6.17 -10.36
C SER A 52 5.60 -5.39 -9.31
N ILE A 53 6.23 -4.41 -8.64
CA ILE A 53 5.55 -3.51 -7.70
C ILE A 53 4.48 -2.70 -8.42
N ARG A 54 4.81 -2.16 -9.61
CA ARG A 54 3.85 -1.43 -10.44
C ARG A 54 2.67 -2.32 -10.84
N THR A 55 2.95 -3.53 -11.28
CA THR A 55 1.91 -4.50 -11.66
C THR A 55 0.99 -4.81 -10.49
N ALA A 56 1.55 -4.99 -9.28
CA ALA A 56 0.76 -5.27 -8.09
C ALA A 56 -0.17 -4.11 -7.72
N HIS A 57 0.31 -2.87 -7.82
CA HIS A 57 -0.53 -1.69 -7.58
C HIS A 57 -1.67 -1.57 -8.60
N ALA A 58 -1.37 -1.81 -9.87
CA ALA A 58 -2.39 -1.80 -10.93
C ALA A 58 -3.42 -2.92 -10.71
N TYR A 59 -2.96 -4.12 -10.32
CA TYR A 59 -3.81 -5.27 -10.08
C TYR A 59 -4.85 -5.01 -8.97
N ILE A 60 -4.43 -4.39 -7.87
CA ILE A 60 -5.35 -4.09 -6.78
C ILE A 60 -6.38 -3.00 -7.16
N GLY A 61 -6.02 -2.09 -8.07
CA GLY A 61 -6.93 -1.04 -8.55
C GLY A 61 -6.41 0.38 -8.38
N LEU A 62 -5.12 0.54 -8.06
CA LEU A 62 -4.49 1.85 -7.84
C LEU A 62 -3.99 2.44 -9.16
N SER A 63 -4.84 2.42 -10.17
CA SER A 63 -4.56 2.98 -11.49
C SER A 63 -5.85 3.55 -12.09
N SER A 64 -5.71 4.36 -13.14
CA SER A 64 -6.85 4.97 -13.81
C SER A 64 -7.75 3.95 -14.52
N THR A 65 -7.22 2.75 -14.79
CA THR A 65 -7.98 1.70 -15.50
C THR A 65 -8.66 0.72 -14.54
N GLY A 66 -8.50 0.91 -13.22
CA GLY A 66 -9.08 0.04 -12.21
C GLY A 66 -8.33 -1.27 -12.05
N GLY A 67 -8.89 -2.19 -11.27
CA GLY A 67 -8.31 -3.50 -10.97
C GLY A 67 -9.29 -4.35 -10.19
N ALA A 68 -8.80 -5.11 -9.22
CA ALA A 68 -9.64 -5.97 -8.37
C ALA A 68 -10.66 -5.17 -7.57
N PHE A 69 -10.33 -3.94 -7.20
CA PHE A 69 -11.23 -3.02 -6.49
C PHE A 69 -11.44 -1.78 -7.33
N ARG A 70 -12.66 -1.24 -7.28
CA ARG A 70 -13.03 0.01 -7.93
C ARG A 70 -13.26 1.09 -6.87
N GLY A 71 -12.82 2.32 -7.16
CA GLY A 71 -12.96 3.44 -6.23
C GLY A 71 -12.16 3.22 -4.96
N ILE A 72 -11.05 2.54 -5.08
CA ILE A 72 -10.21 2.16 -3.94
C ILE A 72 -9.66 3.39 -3.22
N ARG A 73 -9.65 3.32 -1.90
CA ARG A 73 -9.15 4.37 -1.04
C ARG A 73 -8.50 3.76 0.18
N ASN A 74 -7.31 4.23 0.52
CA ASN A 74 -6.64 3.90 1.77
C ASN A 74 -7.01 4.94 2.82
N VAL A 75 -7.40 4.48 3.99
CA VAL A 75 -7.67 5.32 5.16
C VAL A 75 -6.65 4.96 6.24
N ILE A 76 -5.90 5.96 6.69
CA ILE A 76 -4.88 5.77 7.70
C ILE A 76 -5.49 6.07 9.06
N ASP A 77 -5.51 5.09 9.95
CA ASP A 77 -6.07 5.24 11.29
C ASP A 77 -5.00 5.59 12.32
N ARG A 78 -3.81 4.98 12.23
CA ARG A 78 -2.70 5.21 13.16
C ARG A 78 -1.35 5.04 12.48
N GLU A 79 -0.37 5.83 12.94
CA GLU A 79 1.02 5.70 12.53
C GLU A 79 1.89 5.45 13.76
N HIS A 80 2.87 4.55 13.62
CA HIS A 80 3.85 4.23 14.65
C HIS A 80 5.23 4.40 14.08
N PHE A 81 6.13 5.03 14.83
CA PHE A 81 7.47 5.35 14.36
C PHE A 81 8.50 4.53 15.12
N THR A 82 9.37 3.84 14.38
CA THR A 82 10.57 3.21 14.93
C THR A 82 11.80 3.85 14.30
N THR A 83 12.99 3.43 14.71
CA THR A 83 14.23 3.94 14.11
C THR A 83 14.30 3.65 12.60
N ASP A 84 13.80 2.50 12.17
CA ASP A 84 13.93 2.03 10.79
C ASP A 84 12.66 2.10 9.97
N GLU A 85 11.50 2.14 10.62
CA GLU A 85 10.22 1.96 9.94
C GLU A 85 9.16 2.96 10.41
N ILE A 86 8.22 3.24 9.52
CA ILE A 86 6.90 3.75 9.91
C ILE A 86 5.93 2.59 9.73
N VAL A 87 5.14 2.32 10.76
CA VAL A 87 4.11 1.28 10.75
C VAL A 87 2.75 1.96 10.72
N VAL A 88 1.91 1.53 9.80
CA VAL A 88 0.57 2.11 9.60
C VAL A 88 -0.49 1.07 9.88
N GLU A 89 -1.48 1.44 10.69
CA GLU A 89 -2.74 0.71 10.78
C GLU A 89 -3.75 1.46 9.95
N GLY A 90 -4.40 0.77 9.03
CA GLY A 90 -5.34 1.42 8.12
C GLY A 90 -6.41 0.48 7.59
N ARG A 91 -7.19 1.00 6.66
CA ARG A 91 -8.26 0.26 6.00
C ARG A 91 -8.23 0.55 4.50
N LEU A 92 -8.33 -0.49 3.70
CA LEU A 92 -8.55 -0.35 2.27
C LEU A 92 -10.05 -0.44 2.02
N CYS A 93 -10.60 0.61 1.44
CA CYS A 93 -12.03 0.71 1.15
C CYS A 93 -12.23 0.73 -0.37
N GLY A 94 -13.24 0.03 -0.86
CA GLY A 94 -13.55 0.00 -2.28
C GLY A 94 -14.58 -1.05 -2.60
N ARG A 95 -14.98 -1.12 -3.87
CA ARG A 95 -15.90 -2.15 -4.34
C ARG A 95 -15.11 -3.30 -4.95
N HIS A 96 -15.32 -4.49 -4.44
CA HIS A 96 -14.62 -5.69 -4.88
C HIS A 96 -15.26 -6.23 -6.16
N VAL A 97 -14.62 -5.97 -7.30
CA VAL A 97 -15.18 -6.24 -8.63
C VAL A 97 -14.39 -7.28 -9.43
N GLY A 98 -13.21 -7.66 -8.97
CA GLY A 98 -12.36 -8.65 -9.64
C GLY A 98 -11.70 -9.58 -8.64
N GLU A 99 -11.18 -10.69 -9.12
CA GLU A 99 -10.46 -11.65 -8.26
C GLU A 99 -9.29 -10.96 -7.56
N PHE A 100 -9.12 -11.23 -6.26
CA PHE A 100 -8.00 -10.73 -5.47
C PHE A 100 -7.47 -11.81 -4.53
N GLN A 101 -6.22 -12.19 -4.73
CA GLN A 101 -5.49 -13.17 -3.90
C GLN A 101 -6.31 -14.43 -3.63
N GLY A 102 -6.93 -14.99 -4.67
CA GLY A 102 -7.71 -16.22 -4.58
C GLY A 102 -9.18 -16.04 -4.21
N HIS A 103 -9.63 -14.81 -3.98
CA HIS A 103 -11.03 -14.51 -3.66
C HIS A 103 -11.74 -13.94 -4.87
N SER A 104 -12.75 -14.66 -5.36
CA SER A 104 -13.59 -14.20 -6.48
C SER A 104 -14.32 -12.93 -6.13
N ALA A 105 -14.63 -12.12 -7.14
CA ALA A 105 -15.35 -10.86 -6.97
C ALA A 105 -16.63 -11.03 -6.15
N THR A 106 -16.77 -10.25 -5.08
CA THR A 106 -17.97 -10.29 -4.22
C THR A 106 -19.05 -9.33 -4.68
N GLU A 107 -18.69 -8.36 -5.54
CA GLU A 107 -19.55 -7.27 -5.99
C GLU A 107 -20.11 -6.45 -4.83
N ARG A 108 -19.36 -6.33 -3.74
CA ARG A 108 -19.74 -5.59 -2.55
C ARG A 108 -18.74 -4.48 -2.25
N ASP A 109 -19.21 -3.45 -1.57
CA ASP A 109 -18.33 -2.48 -0.94
C ASP A 109 -17.69 -3.15 0.27
N VAL A 110 -16.38 -3.05 0.37
CA VAL A 110 -15.61 -3.71 1.43
C VAL A 110 -14.69 -2.73 2.13
N GLU A 111 -14.34 -3.08 3.35
CA GLU A 111 -13.41 -2.36 4.18
C GLU A 111 -12.46 -3.41 4.77
N LEU A 112 -11.21 -3.40 4.30
CA LEU A 112 -10.22 -4.42 4.66
C LEU A 112 -9.17 -3.84 5.57
N PRO A 113 -9.12 -4.24 6.85
CA PRO A 113 -8.08 -3.77 7.76
C PRO A 113 -6.71 -4.24 7.32
N PHE A 114 -5.71 -3.36 7.45
CA PHE A 114 -4.33 -3.73 7.16
C PHE A 114 -3.36 -3.10 8.13
N VAL A 115 -2.18 -3.71 8.23
CA VAL A 115 -0.98 -3.13 8.84
C VAL A 115 0.11 -3.13 7.79
N ALA A 116 0.78 -2.01 7.61
CA ALA A 116 1.85 -1.88 6.64
C ALA A 116 3.13 -1.36 7.29
N PHE A 117 4.27 -1.91 6.87
CA PHE A 117 5.59 -1.59 7.40
C PHE A 117 6.41 -0.97 6.26
N TYR A 118 6.84 0.28 6.44
CA TYR A 118 7.55 1.03 5.42
C TYR A 118 8.98 1.34 5.85
N ARG A 119 9.95 1.01 4.99
CA ARG A 119 11.36 1.39 5.17
C ARG A 119 11.76 2.40 4.11
N PHE A 120 12.76 3.20 4.45
CA PHE A 120 13.21 4.34 3.64
C PHE A 120 14.69 4.22 3.35
N GLY A 121 15.08 4.56 2.11
CA GLY A 121 16.47 4.54 1.68
C GLY A 121 17.18 5.87 1.90
N ALA A 122 18.46 5.89 1.51
CA ALA A 122 19.28 7.08 1.59
C ALA A 122 18.76 8.22 0.69
N ASP A 123 18.03 7.87 -0.38
CA ASP A 123 17.40 8.83 -1.27
C ASP A 123 16.08 9.39 -0.73
N GLY A 124 15.66 8.95 0.47
CA GLY A 124 14.41 9.34 1.10
C GLY A 124 13.17 8.62 0.58
N LYS A 125 13.32 7.75 -0.41
CA LYS A 125 12.21 7.00 -1.00
C LYS A 125 12.01 5.66 -0.30
N LEU A 126 10.87 5.03 -0.58
CA LEU A 126 10.54 3.72 -0.01
C LEU A 126 11.44 2.62 -0.57
N THR A 127 12.09 1.89 0.30
CA THR A 127 12.88 0.71 -0.07
C THR A 127 12.16 -0.58 0.25
N SER A 128 11.17 -0.56 1.12
CA SER A 128 10.40 -1.74 1.50
C SER A 128 8.99 -1.33 1.92
N GLU A 129 8.03 -2.06 1.40
CA GLU A 129 6.64 -2.00 1.83
C GLU A 129 6.19 -3.42 2.11
N ARG A 130 5.78 -3.69 3.34
CA ARG A 130 5.24 -4.99 3.74
C ARG A 130 3.83 -4.78 4.28
N VAL A 131 2.86 -5.39 3.61
CA VAL A 131 1.45 -5.24 3.98
C VAL A 131 0.91 -6.58 4.48
N VAL A 132 0.27 -6.53 5.63
CA VAL A 132 -0.54 -7.65 6.15
C VAL A 132 -1.99 -7.16 6.15
N MET A 133 -2.81 -7.75 5.29
CA MET A 133 -4.20 -7.34 5.12
C MET A 133 -5.13 -8.50 5.46
N ASP A 134 -6.15 -8.20 6.24
CA ASP A 134 -7.19 -9.17 6.56
C ASP A 134 -8.16 -9.28 5.39
N LEU A 135 -8.13 -10.42 4.72
CA LEU A 135 -9.00 -10.71 3.58
C LEU A 135 -10.28 -11.48 3.99
N GLY A 136 -10.50 -11.64 5.29
CA GLY A 136 -11.64 -12.41 5.80
C GLY A 136 -12.99 -11.96 5.25
N ARG A 137 -13.18 -10.65 5.06
CA ARG A 137 -14.42 -10.12 4.52
C ARG A 137 -14.69 -10.51 3.07
N LEU A 138 -13.66 -10.85 2.30
CA LEU A 138 -13.81 -11.34 0.93
C LEU A 138 -14.29 -12.78 0.89
N ALA A 139 -14.10 -13.53 1.98
CA ALA A 139 -14.57 -14.89 2.13
C ALA A 139 -15.98 -14.98 2.75
N GLU A 140 -16.49 -13.86 3.31
CA GLU A 140 -17.83 -13.82 3.91
C GLU A 140 -18.89 -13.93 2.83
N ARG A 141 -19.92 -14.72 3.12
CA ARG A 141 -21.10 -14.82 2.25
C ARG A 141 -22.11 -13.75 2.65
N ALA A 142 -22.73 -13.19 1.62
CA ALA A 142 -23.81 -12.22 1.84
C ALA A 142 -25.03 -12.89 2.52
#